data_df73c9a5958bc8a31a2e31c0775fbff4
#
_entry.id   df73c9a5958bc8a31a2e31c0775fbff4
#
_cell.length_a   1.000
_cell.length_b   1.000
_cell.length_c   1.000
_cell.angle_alpha   90.00
_cell.angle_beta   90.00
_cell.angle_gamma   90.00
#
_symmetry.space_group_name_H-M   'P 1'
#
loop_
_entity.id
_entity.type
_entity.pdbx_description
1 polymer ?
#
loop_
_entity_poly.entity_id
_entity_poly.type
_entity_poly.pdbx_seq_one_letter_code
_entity_poly.pdbx_strand_id
1 'polypeptide(L)'
;LGETILLAPLVRPRAWGWSKLSYRLLSPFVDSIPRRFSENSSDPQFLDFLREHDPLQPRTLPTAWVGALTRWVPRIERAPRRALSPLVVQGESDETVDWRHGLKVLREKFDEPRILLLEEARHHLANESEGLRRRYFDFLS
;
A
#
# COMPACT_ATOMS: atom_id res chain seq x y z
N LEU A 1 -12.86 13.04 -17.62
CA LEU A 1 -12.02 12.65 -16.47
C LEU A 1 -10.62 12.40 -17.00
N GLY A 2 -9.61 13.00 -16.35
CA GLY A 2 -8.20 12.72 -16.66
C GLY A 2 -7.81 11.28 -16.34
N GLU A 3 -6.57 10.91 -16.60
CA GLU A 3 -6.04 9.58 -16.28
C GLU A 3 -6.06 9.34 -14.76
N THR A 4 -6.30 8.10 -14.37
CA THR A 4 -6.20 7.65 -12.97
C THR A 4 -4.89 6.92 -12.78
N ILE A 5 -4.09 7.39 -11.84
CA ILE A 5 -2.79 6.79 -11.48
C ILE A 5 -2.90 6.21 -10.07
N LEU A 6 -2.50 4.97 -9.91
CA LEU A 6 -2.46 4.25 -8.63
C LEU A 6 -1.01 3.86 -8.30
N LEU A 7 -0.46 4.42 -7.24
CA LEU A 7 0.88 4.10 -6.76
C LEU A 7 0.78 3.21 -5.52
N ALA A 8 1.28 1.98 -5.60
CA ALA A 8 1.25 0.96 -4.55
C ALA A 8 -0.13 0.86 -3.85
N PRO A 9 -1.22 0.61 -4.58
CA PRO A 9 -2.57 0.74 -4.07
C PRO A 9 -2.88 -0.29 -2.97
N LEU A 10 -3.47 0.19 -1.87
CA LEU A 10 -3.92 -0.66 -0.78
C LEU A 10 -5.27 -1.32 -1.10
N VAL A 11 -5.28 -2.61 -1.37
CA VAL A 11 -6.48 -3.45 -1.35
C VAL A 11 -6.57 -4.15 0.01
N ARG A 12 -5.51 -4.86 0.42
CA ARG A 12 -5.37 -5.38 1.78
C ARG A 12 -3.92 -5.29 2.25
N PRO A 13 -3.68 -5.13 3.57
CA PRO A 13 -2.33 -5.20 4.13
C PRO A 13 -1.71 -6.57 3.95
N ARG A 14 -0.37 -6.64 3.96
CA ARG A 14 0.36 -7.90 4.10
C ARG A 14 -0.06 -8.62 5.39
N ALA A 15 -0.06 -9.93 5.39
CA ALA A 15 -0.49 -10.77 6.52
C ALA A 15 -1.91 -10.46 7.04
N TRP A 16 -2.83 -10.11 6.14
CA TRP A 16 -4.18 -9.68 6.49
C TRP A 16 -4.95 -10.65 7.37
N GLY A 17 -4.76 -11.95 7.19
CA GLY A 17 -5.38 -12.98 8.04
C GLY A 17 -5.00 -12.83 9.51
N TRP A 18 -3.72 -12.64 9.79
CA TRP A 18 -3.20 -12.41 11.15
C TRP A 18 -3.67 -11.09 11.73
N SER A 19 -3.69 -10.03 10.93
CA SER A 19 -4.18 -8.71 11.36
C SER A 19 -5.65 -8.77 11.80
N LYS A 20 -6.50 -9.49 11.06
CA LYS A 20 -7.90 -9.68 11.44
C LYS A 20 -8.06 -10.49 12.73
N LEU A 21 -7.31 -11.57 12.85
CA LEU A 21 -7.37 -12.43 14.04
C LEU A 21 -6.91 -11.66 15.28
N SER A 22 -5.76 -11.01 15.20
CA SER A 22 -5.23 -10.18 16.29
C SER A 22 -6.20 -9.07 16.67
N TYR A 23 -6.80 -8.39 15.69
CA TYR A 23 -7.82 -7.38 15.96
C TYR A 23 -9.01 -7.95 16.73
N ARG A 24 -9.56 -9.08 16.30
CA ARG A 24 -10.72 -9.69 16.98
C ARG A 24 -10.43 -10.07 18.43
N LEU A 25 -9.20 -10.51 18.72
CA LEU A 25 -8.80 -10.92 20.06
C LEU A 25 -8.42 -9.75 20.97
N LEU A 26 -7.76 -8.72 20.41
CA LEU A 26 -7.15 -7.66 21.21
C LEU A 26 -7.96 -6.38 21.26
N SER A 27 -8.81 -6.10 20.26
CA SER A 27 -9.53 -4.82 20.18
C SER A 27 -10.41 -4.48 21.39
N PRO A 28 -10.96 -5.44 22.16
CA PRO A 28 -11.69 -5.10 23.38
C PRO A 28 -10.80 -4.61 24.54
N PHE A 29 -9.48 -4.82 24.45
CA PHE A 29 -8.53 -4.59 25.54
C PHE A 29 -7.44 -3.59 25.20
N VAL A 30 -7.23 -3.30 23.89
CA VAL A 30 -6.11 -2.50 23.42
C VAL A 30 -6.57 -1.48 22.38
N ASP A 31 -6.42 -0.20 22.70
CA ASP A 31 -6.82 0.90 21.83
C ASP A 31 -5.77 1.20 20.73
N SER A 32 -4.51 0.93 21.00
CA SER A 32 -3.41 1.14 20.06
C SER A 32 -2.27 0.17 20.31
N ILE A 33 -1.50 -0.11 19.24
CA ILE A 33 -0.29 -0.93 19.30
C ILE A 33 0.92 -0.10 18.87
N PRO A 34 2.13 -0.37 19.38
CA PRO A 34 3.34 0.26 18.88
C PRO A 34 3.53 -0.01 17.40
N ARG A 35 3.77 1.04 16.62
CA ARG A 35 4.11 0.90 15.21
C ARG A 35 5.59 0.57 15.07
N ARG A 36 5.88 -0.54 14.42
CA ARG A 36 7.26 -0.87 14.07
C ARG A 36 7.69 -0.07 12.85
N PHE A 37 8.90 0.43 12.88
CA PHE A 37 9.53 1.00 11.70
C PHE A 37 9.68 -0.09 10.65
N SER A 38 9.35 0.24 9.42
CA SER A 38 9.59 -0.64 8.27
C SER A 38 10.29 0.13 7.16
N GLU A 39 11.21 -0.52 6.48
CA GLU A 39 11.93 0.05 5.35
C GLU A 39 11.03 0.07 4.10
N ASN A 40 10.26 1.14 3.95
CA ASN A 40 9.26 1.27 2.90
C ASN A 40 9.79 1.90 1.60
N SER A 41 11.07 2.21 1.53
CA SER A 41 11.77 2.78 0.39
C SER A 41 13.14 2.12 0.24
N SER A 42 13.72 2.16 -0.95
CA SER A 42 15.11 1.80 -1.19
C SER A 42 16.08 2.99 -1.01
N ASP A 43 15.56 4.20 -0.79
CA ASP A 43 16.35 5.40 -0.55
C ASP A 43 16.78 5.49 0.93
N PRO A 44 18.09 5.33 1.26
CA PRO A 44 18.55 5.34 2.64
C PRO A 44 18.42 6.71 3.31
N GLN A 45 18.49 7.82 2.55
CA GLN A 45 18.33 9.16 3.11
C GLN A 45 16.87 9.39 3.53
N PHE A 46 15.92 8.93 2.71
CA PHE A 46 14.51 9.00 3.07
C PHE A 46 14.18 8.11 4.27
N LEU A 47 14.75 6.91 4.36
CA LEU A 47 14.56 6.03 5.52
C LEU A 47 15.12 6.62 6.81
N ASP A 48 16.29 7.28 6.74
CA ASP A 48 16.90 7.98 7.88
C ASP A 48 16.01 9.14 8.33
N PHE A 49 15.54 9.96 7.38
CA PHE A 49 14.57 11.02 7.69
C PHE A 49 13.32 10.49 8.40
N LEU A 50 12.72 9.41 7.90
CA LEU A 50 11.53 8.81 8.53
C LEU A 50 11.80 8.30 9.94
N ARG A 51 12.98 7.73 10.17
CA ARG A 51 13.35 7.14 11.46
C ARG A 51 13.60 8.19 12.53
N GLU A 52 14.36 9.21 12.19
CA GLU A 52 14.94 10.12 13.17
C GLU A 52 14.34 11.54 13.14
N HIS A 53 13.86 11.99 11.97
CA HIS A 53 13.60 13.41 11.73
C HIS A 53 12.15 13.74 11.37
N ASP A 54 11.30 12.74 11.07
CA ASP A 54 9.90 13.00 10.74
C ASP A 54 9.03 13.16 12.00
N PRO A 55 8.65 14.41 12.37
CA PRO A 55 7.81 14.66 13.55
C PRO A 55 6.36 14.19 13.37
N LEU A 56 5.94 13.95 12.13
CA LEU A 56 4.59 13.53 11.78
C LEU A 56 4.44 12.01 11.73
N GLN A 57 5.55 11.27 11.83
CA GLN A 57 5.53 9.81 11.83
C GLN A 57 4.80 9.28 13.05
N PRO A 58 3.63 8.63 12.90
CA PRO A 58 2.91 8.09 14.05
C PRO A 58 3.68 6.93 14.67
N ARG A 59 3.87 6.97 15.97
CA ARG A 59 4.58 5.92 16.73
C ARG A 59 3.67 4.80 17.20
N THR A 60 2.37 4.99 17.07
CA THR A 60 1.35 4.00 17.41
C THR A 60 0.35 3.84 16.28
N LEU A 61 -0.24 2.66 16.19
CA LEU A 61 -1.31 2.34 15.26
C LEU A 61 -2.59 2.09 16.06
N PRO A 62 -3.63 2.93 15.92
CA PRO A 62 -4.91 2.70 16.57
C PRO A 62 -5.55 1.38 16.09
N THR A 63 -6.06 0.57 17.01
CA THR A 63 -6.78 -0.67 16.65
C THR A 63 -8.04 -0.37 15.83
N ALA A 64 -8.67 0.79 16.04
CA ALA A 64 -9.78 1.28 15.23
C ALA A 64 -9.46 1.35 13.73
N TRP A 65 -8.20 1.60 13.34
CA TRP A 65 -7.77 1.60 11.94
C TRP A 65 -7.87 0.20 11.33
N VAL A 66 -7.42 -0.84 12.05
CA VAL A 66 -7.57 -2.23 11.60
C VAL A 66 -9.05 -2.59 11.48
N GLY A 67 -9.87 -2.14 12.44
CA GLY A 67 -11.33 -2.29 12.38
C GLY A 67 -11.96 -1.62 11.15
N ALA A 68 -11.48 -0.45 10.75
CA ALA A 68 -11.92 0.19 9.52
C ALA A 68 -11.56 -0.65 8.28
N LEU A 69 -10.36 -1.21 8.24
CA LEU A 69 -9.94 -2.10 7.15
C LEU A 69 -10.76 -3.38 7.07
N THR A 70 -11.22 -3.94 8.19
CA THR A 70 -12.10 -5.13 8.16
C THR A 70 -13.42 -4.88 7.45
N ARG A 71 -13.87 -3.63 7.41
CA ARG A 71 -15.06 -3.19 6.64
C ARG A 71 -14.72 -2.79 5.21
N TRP A 72 -13.58 -2.14 5.01
CA TRP A 72 -13.12 -1.62 3.72
C TRP A 72 -12.72 -2.73 2.74
N VAL A 73 -11.88 -3.67 3.17
CA VAL A 73 -11.35 -4.73 2.29
C VAL A 73 -12.47 -5.53 1.61
N PRO A 74 -13.48 -6.08 2.32
CA PRO A 74 -14.58 -6.78 1.67
C PRO A 74 -15.41 -5.89 0.74
N ARG A 75 -15.52 -4.59 1.04
CA ARG A 75 -16.25 -3.64 0.20
C ARG A 75 -15.56 -3.46 -1.15
N ILE A 76 -14.25 -3.30 -1.16
CA ILE A 76 -13.46 -3.16 -2.40
C ILE A 76 -13.47 -4.46 -3.19
N GLU A 77 -13.26 -5.61 -2.54
CA GLU A 77 -13.23 -6.91 -3.21
C GLU A 77 -14.58 -7.29 -3.85
N ARG A 78 -15.70 -6.80 -3.31
CA ARG A 78 -17.05 -7.00 -3.87
C ARG A 78 -17.51 -5.89 -4.80
N ALA A 79 -16.76 -4.81 -4.93
CA ALA A 79 -17.14 -3.69 -5.78
C ALA A 79 -17.35 -4.15 -7.23
N PRO A 80 -18.32 -3.58 -7.96
CA PRO A 80 -18.53 -3.91 -9.36
C PRO A 80 -17.34 -3.43 -10.20
N ARG A 81 -17.14 -4.08 -11.36
CA ARG A 81 -16.18 -3.64 -12.37
C ARG A 81 -16.49 -2.23 -12.86
N ARG A 82 -15.47 -1.45 -13.15
CA ARG A 82 -15.56 -0.09 -13.67
C ARG A 82 -14.92 -0.02 -15.04
N ALA A 83 -15.57 0.65 -15.96
CA ALA A 83 -15.03 0.98 -17.28
C ALA A 83 -14.00 2.11 -17.17
N LEU A 84 -12.86 1.79 -16.55
CA LEU A 84 -11.74 2.68 -16.29
C LEU A 84 -10.46 1.88 -16.44
N SER A 85 -9.47 2.43 -17.13
CA SER A 85 -8.15 1.80 -17.38
C SER A 85 -7.05 2.58 -16.65
N PRO A 86 -6.88 2.36 -15.34
CA PRO A 86 -5.88 3.10 -14.57
C PRO A 86 -4.44 2.68 -14.94
N LEU A 87 -3.51 3.63 -14.78
CA LEU A 87 -2.09 3.33 -14.71
C LEU A 87 -1.77 2.89 -13.29
N VAL A 88 -1.13 1.75 -13.15
CA VAL A 88 -0.78 1.18 -11.84
C VAL A 88 0.73 0.99 -11.77
N VAL A 89 1.36 1.54 -10.76
CA VAL A 89 2.77 1.28 -10.44
C VAL A 89 2.85 0.53 -9.13
N GLN A 90 3.57 -0.59 -9.12
CA GLN A 90 3.72 -1.43 -7.94
C GLN A 90 5.17 -1.88 -7.76
N GLY A 91 5.68 -1.72 -6.55
CA GLY A 91 6.97 -2.28 -6.15
C GLY A 91 6.85 -3.78 -5.81
N GLU A 92 7.72 -4.61 -6.36
CA GLU A 92 7.71 -6.06 -6.08
C GLU A 92 8.33 -6.40 -4.72
N SER A 93 9.14 -5.48 -4.16
CA SER A 93 9.70 -5.57 -2.81
C SER A 93 8.82 -4.89 -1.74
N ASP A 94 7.56 -4.57 -2.07
CA ASP A 94 6.59 -4.00 -1.13
C ASP A 94 6.21 -5.03 -0.06
N GLU A 95 6.52 -4.70 1.19
CA GLU A 95 6.19 -5.51 2.35
C GLU A 95 5.03 -4.94 3.19
N THR A 96 4.43 -3.83 2.74
CA THR A 96 3.32 -3.17 3.44
C THR A 96 1.98 -3.72 3.01
N VAL A 97 1.78 -3.91 1.71
CA VAL A 97 0.54 -4.42 1.14
C VAL A 97 0.71 -5.82 0.54
N ASP A 98 -0.38 -6.56 0.48
CA ASP A 98 -0.45 -7.80 -0.31
C ASP A 98 -0.63 -7.44 -1.79
N TRP A 99 0.46 -7.01 -2.41
CA TRP A 99 0.42 -6.44 -3.75
C TRP A 99 0.00 -7.47 -4.83
N ARG A 100 0.36 -8.75 -4.67
CA ARG A 100 -0.05 -9.79 -5.63
C ARG A 100 -1.56 -9.97 -5.63
N HIS A 101 -2.15 -10.05 -4.45
CA HIS A 101 -3.60 -10.07 -4.31
C HIS A 101 -4.23 -8.75 -4.79
N GLY A 102 -3.62 -7.62 -4.43
CA GLY A 102 -4.06 -6.29 -4.89
C GLY A 102 -4.15 -6.20 -6.41
N LEU A 103 -3.12 -6.61 -7.14
CA LEU A 103 -3.11 -6.60 -8.61
C LEU A 103 -4.16 -7.54 -9.21
N LYS A 104 -4.39 -8.70 -8.60
CA LYS A 104 -5.49 -9.59 -9.03
C LYS A 104 -6.84 -8.88 -8.94
N VAL A 105 -7.13 -8.27 -7.79
CA VAL A 105 -8.38 -7.52 -7.57
C VAL A 105 -8.50 -6.35 -8.56
N LEU A 106 -7.44 -5.59 -8.79
CA LEU A 106 -7.47 -4.47 -9.74
C LEU A 106 -7.79 -4.93 -11.17
N ARG A 107 -7.21 -6.04 -11.62
CA ARG A 107 -7.55 -6.63 -12.93
C ARG A 107 -9.01 -7.09 -13.04
N GLU A 108 -9.60 -7.52 -11.93
CA GLU A 108 -11.02 -7.89 -11.88
C GLU A 108 -11.95 -6.66 -11.87
N LYS A 109 -11.50 -5.54 -11.27
CA LYS A 109 -12.35 -4.35 -11.03
C LYS A 109 -12.24 -3.27 -12.10
N PHE A 110 -11.20 -3.28 -12.91
CA PHE A 110 -10.95 -2.27 -13.93
C PHE A 110 -10.82 -2.89 -15.32
N ASP A 111 -11.10 -2.09 -16.35
CA ASP A 111 -10.90 -2.50 -17.73
C ASP A 111 -9.43 -2.24 -18.11
N GLU A 112 -8.71 -3.31 -18.45
CA GLU A 112 -7.34 -3.27 -18.97
C GLU A 112 -6.39 -2.31 -18.21
N PRO A 113 -6.22 -2.46 -16.88
CA PRO A 113 -5.30 -1.61 -16.15
C PRO A 113 -3.87 -1.81 -16.68
N ARG A 114 -3.20 -0.71 -17.02
CA ARG A 114 -1.79 -0.75 -17.43
C ARG A 114 -0.92 -0.81 -16.18
N ILE A 115 -0.13 -1.86 -16.03
CA ILE A 115 0.60 -2.13 -14.79
C ILE A 115 2.10 -2.14 -15.08
N LEU A 116 2.85 -1.29 -14.34
CA LEU A 116 4.30 -1.32 -14.25
C LEU A 116 4.70 -1.98 -12.92
N LEU A 117 5.51 -3.03 -12.98
CA LEU A 117 6.18 -3.62 -11.83
C LEU A 117 7.61 -3.11 -11.74
N LEU A 118 8.02 -2.71 -10.54
CA LEU A 118 9.37 -2.25 -10.24
C LEU A 118 10.02 -3.24 -9.26
N GLU A 119 10.92 -4.06 -9.75
CA GLU A 119 11.49 -5.23 -9.04
C GLU A 119 12.08 -4.89 -7.68
N GLU A 120 12.86 -3.81 -7.58
CA GLU A 120 13.55 -3.40 -6.36
C GLU A 120 12.77 -2.38 -5.52
N ALA A 121 11.67 -1.82 -6.06
CA ALA A 121 10.92 -0.78 -5.39
C ALA A 121 10.07 -1.35 -4.24
N ARG A 122 9.97 -0.57 -3.18
CA ARG A 122 9.15 -0.86 -2.00
C ARG A 122 7.82 -0.10 -2.05
N HIS A 123 7.23 0.21 -0.90
CA HIS A 123 5.89 0.78 -0.82
C HIS A 123 5.83 2.28 -1.15
N HIS A 124 6.79 3.06 -0.68
CA HIS A 124 6.83 4.51 -0.85
C HIS A 124 7.41 4.94 -2.21
N LEU A 125 6.72 4.59 -3.30
CA LEU A 125 7.21 4.82 -4.66
C LEU A 125 7.60 6.27 -4.95
N ALA A 126 6.87 7.25 -4.42
CA ALA A 126 7.19 8.67 -4.59
C ALA A 126 8.53 9.07 -3.95
N ASN A 127 8.99 8.31 -2.97
CA ASN A 127 10.23 8.54 -2.23
C ASN A 127 11.25 7.41 -2.44
N GLU A 128 11.17 6.72 -3.57
CA GLU A 128 12.16 5.75 -3.98
C GLU A 128 13.42 6.43 -4.55
N SER A 129 14.48 5.66 -4.75
CA SER A 129 15.70 6.14 -5.41
C SER A 129 15.40 6.80 -6.75
N GLU A 130 16.21 7.75 -7.17
CA GLU A 130 16.01 8.51 -8.40
C GLU A 130 15.86 7.62 -9.63
N GLY A 131 16.64 6.56 -9.73
CA GLY A 131 16.57 5.62 -10.85
C GLY A 131 15.20 4.92 -10.94
N LEU A 132 14.64 4.49 -9.81
CA LEU A 132 13.30 3.89 -9.75
C LEU A 132 12.22 4.92 -10.07
N ARG A 133 12.35 6.15 -9.57
CA ARG A 133 11.40 7.23 -9.86
C ARG A 133 11.37 7.58 -11.33
N ARG A 134 12.51 7.68 -12.00
CA ARG A 134 12.58 7.93 -13.45
C ARG A 134 11.82 6.86 -14.24
N ARG A 135 12.02 5.58 -13.93
CA ARG A 135 11.34 4.47 -14.62
C ARG A 135 9.82 4.58 -14.59
N TYR A 136 9.23 4.94 -13.45
CA TYR A 136 7.78 5.06 -13.42
C TYR A 136 7.28 6.39 -14.00
N PHE A 137 8.04 7.48 -13.93
CA PHE A 137 7.67 8.71 -14.63
C PHE A 137 7.66 8.51 -16.15
N ASP A 138 8.63 7.78 -16.70
CA ASP A 138 8.65 7.44 -18.13
C ASP A 138 7.42 6.59 -18.53
N PHE A 139 6.97 5.73 -17.63
CA PHE A 139 5.74 4.93 -17.85
C PHE A 139 4.46 5.79 -17.79
N LEU A 140 4.44 6.83 -16.98
CA LEU A 140 3.30 7.73 -16.79
C LEU A 140 3.19 8.81 -17.87
N SER A 141 4.28 9.09 -18.61
CA SER A 141 4.33 10.07 -19.70
C SER A 141 3.73 9.53 -21.00
#